data_8cbdd75a473d90c6861be8240fa51ec2
#
_entry.id   8cbdd75a473d90c6861be8240fa51ec2
#
_cell.length_a   1.000
_cell.length_b   1.000
_cell.length_c   1.000
_cell.angle_alpha   90.00
_cell.angle_beta   90.00
_cell.angle_gamma   90.00
#
_symmetry.space_group_name_H-M   'P 1'
#
loop_
_entity.id
_entity.type
_entity.pdbx_description
1 polymer ?
#
loop_
_entity_poly.entity_id
_entity_poly.type
_entity_poly.pdbx_seq_one_letter_code
_entity_poly.pdbx_strand_id
1 'polypeptide(L)'
;YKKKNLDLRLGLIFAGAGIIGALLGARVTGFMTARVLRITFGVYSILIATVMYLGQRNDKKTLASGEARKVLTKAGKNARSTLYGFLSGVITATFGTSGTAPILAGLMSIRMPLKLVLGTSLLVVFFNTCSALGAHFLVGEIDMTIVAFLCSGSVIGAILGPRYLAGIKIEKAEGQVRFWYALGMVVFGILMIVWP
;
A
#
# COMPACT_ATOMS: atom_id res chain seq x y z
N TYR A 1 16.00 1.74 15.02
CA TYR A 1 16.00 3.01 15.79
C TYR A 1 17.31 3.79 15.68
N LYS A 2 18.43 3.11 15.51
CA LYS A 2 19.77 3.76 15.42
C LYS A 2 19.99 4.66 14.19
N LYS A 3 19.18 4.58 13.14
CA LYS A 3 19.42 5.32 11.87
C LYS A 3 18.49 6.51 11.60
N LYS A 4 17.63 6.93 12.53
CA LYS A 4 16.65 8.04 12.33
C LYS A 4 15.87 7.99 11.00
N ASN A 5 15.53 6.78 10.54
CA ASN A 5 14.84 6.56 9.26
C ASN A 5 13.31 6.45 9.43
N LEU A 6 12.77 6.86 10.56
CA LEU A 6 11.38 6.69 10.94
C LEU A 6 10.84 7.98 11.56
N ASP A 7 9.73 8.50 11.04
CA ASP A 7 8.94 9.55 11.68
C ASP A 7 7.79 8.91 12.46
N LEU A 8 8.02 8.67 13.76
CA LEU A 8 7.04 8.04 14.65
C LEU A 8 5.74 8.83 14.74
N ARG A 9 5.81 10.16 14.76
CA ARG A 9 4.62 11.00 14.92
C ARG A 9 3.68 10.87 13.74
N LEU A 10 4.19 11.03 12.54
CA LEU A 10 3.41 10.90 11.32
C LEU A 10 2.99 9.45 11.11
N GLY A 11 3.87 8.49 11.38
CA GLY A 11 3.55 7.07 11.31
C GLY A 11 2.38 6.67 12.22
N LEU A 12 2.33 7.19 13.45
CA LEU A 12 1.21 6.94 14.38
C LEU A 12 -0.09 7.61 13.95
N ILE A 13 -0.04 8.82 13.35
CA ILE A 13 -1.23 9.46 12.78
C ILE A 13 -1.80 8.64 11.63
N PHE A 14 -0.92 8.18 10.72
CA PHE A 14 -1.31 7.29 9.63
C PHE A 14 -1.90 5.98 10.14
N ALA A 15 -1.22 5.34 11.10
CA ALA A 15 -1.64 4.07 11.67
C ALA A 15 -2.98 4.19 12.42
N GLY A 16 -3.15 5.23 13.24
CA GLY A 16 -4.39 5.47 13.97
C GLY A 16 -5.59 5.67 13.04
N ALA A 17 -5.42 6.47 11.97
CA ALA A 17 -6.44 6.62 10.95
C ALA A 17 -6.67 5.32 10.17
N GLY A 18 -5.59 4.56 9.92
CA GLY A 18 -5.64 3.26 9.26
C GLY A 18 -6.41 2.21 10.04
N ILE A 19 -6.30 2.19 11.37
CA ILE A 19 -7.08 1.29 12.24
C ILE A 19 -8.59 1.52 12.03
N ILE A 20 -9.02 2.79 12.06
CA ILE A 20 -10.43 3.15 11.82
C ILE A 20 -10.84 2.72 10.41
N GLY A 21 -10.00 2.99 9.41
CA GLY A 21 -10.22 2.56 8.03
C GLY A 21 -10.32 1.04 7.90
N ALA A 22 -9.47 0.29 8.59
CA ALA A 22 -9.47 -1.17 8.55
C ALA A 22 -10.75 -1.78 9.16
N LEU A 23 -11.22 -1.23 10.27
CA LEU A 23 -12.50 -1.66 10.88
C LEU A 23 -13.68 -1.45 9.94
N LEU A 24 -13.72 -0.29 9.26
CA LEU A 24 -14.78 -0.01 8.28
C LEU A 24 -14.63 -0.88 7.03
N GLY A 25 -13.41 -1.06 6.52
CA GLY A 25 -13.14 -1.92 5.37
C GLY A 25 -13.56 -3.37 5.62
N ALA A 26 -13.21 -3.94 6.76
CA ALA A 26 -13.61 -5.30 7.13
C ALA A 26 -15.13 -5.45 7.22
N ARG A 27 -15.84 -4.47 7.81
CA ARG A 27 -17.31 -4.47 7.84
C ARG A 27 -17.92 -4.42 6.45
N VAL A 28 -17.40 -3.53 5.59
CA VAL A 28 -17.88 -3.41 4.21
C VAL A 28 -17.69 -4.73 3.45
N THR A 29 -16.56 -5.40 3.65
CA THR A 29 -16.28 -6.71 3.04
C THR A 29 -17.31 -7.76 3.47
N GLY A 30 -17.74 -7.75 4.73
CA GLY A 30 -18.76 -8.67 5.24
C GLY A 30 -20.13 -8.55 4.54
N PHE A 31 -20.45 -7.41 3.94
CA PHE A 31 -21.67 -7.19 3.15
C PHE A 31 -21.48 -7.42 1.65
N MET A 32 -20.24 -7.60 1.19
CA MET A 32 -19.95 -7.80 -0.23
C MET A 32 -20.06 -9.28 -0.61
N THR A 33 -20.70 -9.54 -1.76
CA THR A 33 -20.61 -10.87 -2.37
C THR A 33 -19.21 -11.09 -2.94
N ALA A 34 -18.76 -12.34 -3.04
CA ALA A 34 -17.47 -12.68 -3.62
C ALA A 34 -17.28 -12.09 -5.03
N ARG A 35 -18.36 -12.01 -5.82
CA ARG A 35 -18.34 -11.41 -7.15
C ARG A 35 -18.06 -9.90 -7.11
N VAL A 36 -18.74 -9.16 -6.23
CA VAL A 36 -18.55 -7.72 -6.05
C VAL A 36 -17.12 -7.44 -5.57
N LEU A 37 -16.63 -8.24 -4.61
CA LEU A 37 -15.27 -8.10 -4.10
C LEU A 37 -14.22 -8.31 -5.21
N ARG A 38 -14.39 -9.33 -6.06
CA ARG A 38 -13.51 -9.59 -7.21
C ARG A 38 -13.51 -8.43 -8.21
N ILE A 39 -14.69 -7.96 -8.61
CA ILE A 39 -14.81 -6.84 -9.56
C ILE A 39 -14.18 -5.58 -9.01
N THR A 40 -14.48 -5.21 -7.77
CA THR A 40 -13.93 -4.00 -7.14
C THR A 40 -12.42 -4.10 -6.96
N PHE A 41 -11.90 -5.28 -6.64
CA PHE A 41 -10.46 -5.52 -6.57
C PHE A 41 -9.79 -5.43 -7.95
N GLY A 42 -10.44 -5.96 -8.99
CA GLY A 42 -9.96 -5.84 -10.37
C GLY A 42 -9.88 -4.39 -10.83
N VAL A 43 -10.94 -3.60 -10.57
CA VAL A 43 -10.95 -2.15 -10.86
C VAL A 43 -9.86 -1.43 -10.08
N TYR A 44 -9.71 -1.72 -8.78
CA TYR A 44 -8.65 -1.17 -7.94
C TYR A 44 -7.26 -1.48 -8.51
N SER A 45 -7.01 -2.71 -8.95
CA SER A 45 -5.74 -3.14 -9.52
C SER A 45 -5.39 -2.36 -10.79
N ILE A 46 -6.37 -2.16 -11.68
CA ILE A 46 -6.21 -1.37 -12.91
C ILE A 46 -5.95 0.11 -12.58
N LEU A 47 -6.67 0.67 -11.60
CA LEU A 47 -6.45 2.04 -11.15
C LEU A 47 -5.03 2.25 -10.62
N ILE A 48 -4.54 1.36 -9.76
CA ILE A 48 -3.17 1.45 -9.23
C ILE A 48 -2.14 1.36 -10.34
N ALA A 49 -2.31 0.41 -11.29
CA ALA A 49 -1.42 0.29 -12.44
C ALA A 49 -1.38 1.58 -13.27
N THR A 50 -2.55 2.18 -13.50
CA THR A 50 -2.69 3.45 -14.25
C THR A 50 -2.00 4.60 -13.52
N VAL A 51 -2.24 4.74 -12.21
CA VAL A 51 -1.61 5.77 -11.37
C VAL A 51 -0.09 5.60 -11.34
N MET A 52 0.42 4.39 -11.24
CA MET A 52 1.85 4.10 -11.28
C MET A 52 2.46 4.46 -12.63
N TYR A 53 1.77 4.15 -13.73
CA TYR A 53 2.24 4.48 -15.08
C TYR A 53 2.24 5.98 -15.36
N LEU A 54 1.15 6.68 -14.99
CA LEU A 54 1.03 8.14 -15.16
C LEU A 54 1.95 8.91 -14.21
N GLY A 55 2.13 8.43 -12.97
CA GLY A 55 3.03 9.02 -11.99
C GLY A 55 4.47 9.08 -12.50
N GLN A 56 4.92 8.04 -13.19
CA GLN A 56 6.25 7.99 -13.78
C GLN A 56 6.49 9.09 -14.86
N ARG A 57 5.44 9.46 -15.60
CA ARG A 57 5.50 10.56 -16.58
C ARG A 57 5.54 11.93 -15.90
N ASN A 58 4.82 12.10 -14.80
CA ASN A 58 4.78 13.36 -14.06
C ASN A 58 6.05 13.61 -13.24
N ASP A 59 6.65 12.58 -12.64
CA ASP A 59 7.90 12.72 -11.90
C ASP A 59 9.02 13.24 -12.81
N LYS A 60 9.10 12.76 -14.04
CA LYS A 60 10.07 13.28 -15.05
C LYS A 60 9.81 14.73 -15.42
N LYS A 61 8.55 15.17 -15.50
CA LYS A 61 8.18 16.57 -15.79
C LYS A 61 8.43 17.49 -14.60
N THR A 62 8.15 17.05 -13.38
CA THR A 62 8.33 17.85 -12.16
C THR A 62 9.80 18.06 -11.80
N LEU A 63 10.67 17.09 -12.12
CA LEU A 63 12.12 17.26 -12.00
C LEU A 63 12.67 18.27 -13.00
N ALA A 64 12.02 18.41 -14.18
CA ALA A 64 12.43 19.34 -15.23
C ALA A 64 11.94 20.78 -15.01
N SER A 65 10.83 20.99 -14.25
CA SER A 65 10.19 22.30 -14.13
C SER A 65 10.62 23.15 -12.93
N GLY A 66 11.42 22.61 -12.01
CA GLY A 66 12.01 23.38 -10.88
C GLY A 66 11.01 24.10 -9.97
N GLU A 67 9.70 23.82 -10.10
CA GLU A 67 8.66 24.53 -9.35
C GLU A 67 8.75 24.28 -7.85
N ALA A 68 9.01 25.35 -7.11
CA ALA A 68 8.94 25.38 -5.66
C ALA A 68 7.47 25.22 -5.19
N ARG A 69 7.03 23.96 -5.04
CA ARG A 69 5.70 23.66 -4.47
C ARG A 69 5.59 24.22 -3.04
N LYS A 70 4.46 24.88 -2.73
CA LYS A 70 4.16 25.50 -1.41
C LYS A 70 4.46 24.56 -0.23
N VAL A 71 5.15 25.07 0.77
CA VAL A 71 5.43 24.36 2.03
C VAL A 71 4.10 24.12 2.76
N LEU A 72 3.77 22.86 3.03
CA LEU A 72 2.55 22.49 3.75
C LEU A 72 2.66 22.90 5.23
N THR A 73 1.60 23.50 5.76
CA THR A 73 1.45 23.77 7.20
C THR A 73 1.39 22.46 7.99
N LYS A 74 1.70 22.49 9.29
CA LYS A 74 1.58 21.31 10.16
C LYS A 74 0.19 20.69 10.12
N ALA A 75 -0.85 21.53 10.12
CA ALA A 75 -2.25 21.08 10.00
C ALA A 75 -2.50 20.37 8.65
N GLY A 76 -2.02 20.91 7.54
CA GLY A 76 -2.14 20.30 6.23
C GLY A 76 -1.42 18.97 6.11
N LYS A 77 -0.25 18.82 6.76
CA LYS A 77 0.45 17.52 6.83
C LYS A 77 -0.36 16.49 7.59
N ASN A 78 -0.88 16.84 8.76
CA ASN A 78 -1.68 15.94 9.59
C ASN A 78 -2.98 15.52 8.86
N ALA A 79 -3.71 16.47 8.27
CA ALA A 79 -4.94 16.18 7.53
C ALA A 79 -4.70 15.21 6.36
N ARG A 80 -3.63 15.41 5.58
CA ARG A 80 -3.25 14.47 4.52
C ARG A 80 -2.86 13.11 5.08
N SER A 81 -2.08 13.08 6.16
CA SER A 81 -1.68 11.83 6.81
C SER A 81 -2.89 11.03 7.29
N THR A 82 -3.87 11.70 7.90
CA THR A 82 -5.13 11.06 8.34
C THR A 82 -5.91 10.52 7.16
N LEU A 83 -6.10 11.31 6.08
CA LEU A 83 -6.85 10.88 4.91
C LEU A 83 -6.21 9.67 4.23
N TYR A 84 -4.91 9.73 3.93
CA TYR A 84 -4.22 8.63 3.27
C TYR A 84 -4.07 7.41 4.18
N GLY A 85 -3.90 7.61 5.49
CA GLY A 85 -3.89 6.53 6.47
C GLY A 85 -5.24 5.80 6.50
N PHE A 86 -6.33 6.53 6.57
CA PHE A 86 -7.68 5.99 6.53
C PHE A 86 -7.95 5.20 5.25
N LEU A 87 -7.67 5.79 4.07
CA LEU A 87 -7.81 5.11 2.78
C LEU A 87 -6.98 3.83 2.70
N SER A 88 -5.73 3.89 3.20
CA SER A 88 -4.86 2.73 3.26
C SER A 88 -5.45 1.61 4.11
N GLY A 89 -5.99 1.94 5.29
CA GLY A 89 -6.64 0.97 6.17
C GLY A 89 -7.86 0.31 5.53
N VAL A 90 -8.75 1.12 4.93
CA VAL A 90 -9.92 0.61 4.19
C VAL A 90 -9.49 -0.37 3.11
N ILE A 91 -8.52 0.02 2.27
CA ILE A 91 -8.02 -0.81 1.17
C ILE A 91 -7.38 -2.10 1.70
N THR A 92 -6.58 -2.01 2.77
CA THR A 92 -5.93 -3.17 3.38
C THR A 92 -6.97 -4.17 3.87
N ALA A 93 -7.99 -3.73 4.59
CA ALA A 93 -8.98 -4.61 5.17
C ALA A 93 -10.02 -5.10 4.15
N THR A 94 -10.34 -4.32 3.12
CA THR A 94 -11.30 -4.73 2.09
C THR A 94 -10.69 -5.75 1.12
N PHE A 95 -9.45 -5.53 0.69
CA PHE A 95 -8.83 -6.32 -0.38
C PHE A 95 -7.71 -7.25 0.10
N GLY A 96 -7.33 -7.21 1.37
CA GLY A 96 -6.19 -7.97 1.88
C GLY A 96 -4.84 -7.50 1.34
N THR A 97 -4.78 -6.35 0.66
CA THR A 97 -3.53 -5.78 0.17
C THR A 97 -2.84 -4.97 1.25
N SER A 98 -1.52 -4.75 1.12
CA SER A 98 -0.75 -4.00 2.13
C SER A 98 -1.13 -2.52 2.27
N GLY A 99 -2.02 -1.98 1.42
CA GLY A 99 -2.36 -0.55 1.39
C GLY A 99 -1.15 0.37 1.13
N THR A 100 -0.06 -0.18 0.62
CA THR A 100 1.22 0.54 0.44
C THR A 100 1.10 1.71 -0.53
N ALA A 101 0.29 1.57 -1.60
CA ALA A 101 0.16 2.63 -2.60
C ALA A 101 -0.40 3.95 -2.01
N PRO A 102 -1.52 3.98 -1.29
CA PRO A 102 -1.98 5.18 -0.59
C PRO A 102 -0.99 5.69 0.46
N ILE A 103 -0.30 4.79 1.20
CA ILE A 103 0.68 5.20 2.19
C ILE A 103 1.83 5.96 1.53
N LEU A 104 2.41 5.40 0.48
CA LEU A 104 3.50 6.04 -0.26
C LEU A 104 3.04 7.37 -0.87
N ALA A 105 1.87 7.39 -1.53
CA ALA A 105 1.31 8.61 -2.08
C ALA A 105 1.12 9.69 -1.00
N GLY A 106 0.60 9.32 0.17
CA GLY A 106 0.41 10.21 1.31
C GLY A 106 1.74 10.77 1.85
N LEU A 107 2.71 9.90 2.13
CA LEU A 107 4.02 10.29 2.65
C LEU A 107 4.80 11.15 1.64
N MET A 108 4.72 10.84 0.36
CA MET A 108 5.33 11.66 -0.69
C MET A 108 4.61 13.01 -0.86
N SER A 109 3.28 13.04 -0.69
CA SER A 109 2.50 14.29 -0.79
C SER A 109 2.86 15.32 0.27
N ILE A 110 3.34 14.86 1.44
CA ILE A 110 3.82 15.73 2.54
C ILE A 110 5.33 16.01 2.46
N ARG A 111 5.99 15.60 1.36
CA ARG A 111 7.41 15.83 1.06
C ARG A 111 8.37 15.25 2.10
N MET A 112 8.08 14.08 2.58
CA MET A 112 8.98 13.37 3.46
C MET A 112 10.21 12.87 2.66
N PRO A 113 11.44 12.98 3.20
CA PRO A 113 12.62 12.37 2.58
C PRO A 113 12.44 10.87 2.36
N LEU A 114 12.89 10.34 1.22
CA LEU A 114 12.66 8.95 0.81
C LEU A 114 13.07 7.92 1.88
N LYS A 115 14.15 8.17 2.59
CA LYS A 115 14.59 7.30 3.69
C LYS A 115 13.57 7.22 4.83
N LEU A 116 12.92 8.34 5.17
CA LEU A 116 11.86 8.40 6.16
C LEU A 116 10.56 7.80 5.62
N VAL A 117 10.27 7.98 4.33
CA VAL A 117 9.10 7.36 3.66
C VAL A 117 9.17 5.85 3.80
N LEU A 118 10.30 5.23 3.48
CA LEU A 118 10.46 3.78 3.55
C LEU A 118 10.28 3.24 4.98
N GLY A 119 10.94 3.86 5.97
CA GLY A 119 10.81 3.41 7.35
C GLY A 119 9.42 3.63 7.93
N THR A 120 8.82 4.80 7.66
CA THR A 120 7.48 5.14 8.16
C THR A 120 6.40 4.31 7.49
N SER A 121 6.52 4.01 6.18
CA SER A 121 5.57 3.16 5.47
C SER A 121 5.53 1.75 6.02
N LEU A 122 6.67 1.15 6.35
CA LEU A 122 6.73 -0.18 6.97
C LEU A 122 6.01 -0.21 8.33
N LEU A 123 6.19 0.82 9.15
CA LEU A 123 5.46 0.94 10.42
C LEU A 123 3.94 0.99 10.18
N VAL A 124 3.49 1.83 9.26
CA VAL A 124 2.06 1.99 8.94
C VAL A 124 1.48 0.69 8.39
N VAL A 125 2.18 0.03 7.46
CA VAL A 125 1.78 -1.28 6.91
C VAL A 125 1.63 -2.31 8.03
N PHE A 126 2.58 -2.38 8.95
CA PHE A 126 2.52 -3.30 10.09
C PHE A 126 1.24 -3.09 10.91
N PHE A 127 0.96 -1.85 11.34
CA PHE A 127 -0.24 -1.56 12.11
C PHE A 127 -1.53 -1.81 11.31
N ASN A 128 -1.57 -1.42 10.04
CA ASN A 128 -2.73 -1.67 9.19
C ASN A 128 -3.01 -3.16 9.03
N THR A 129 -1.98 -3.97 8.81
CA THR A 129 -2.11 -5.42 8.63
C THR A 129 -2.58 -6.09 9.92
N CYS A 130 -1.99 -5.74 11.07
CA CYS A 130 -2.43 -6.24 12.36
C CYS A 130 -3.89 -5.85 12.65
N SER A 131 -4.27 -4.61 12.32
CA SER A 131 -5.63 -4.12 12.54
C SER A 131 -6.63 -4.77 11.60
N ALA A 132 -6.28 -4.97 10.33
CA ALA A 132 -7.11 -5.67 9.37
C ALA A 132 -7.33 -7.13 9.79
N LEU A 133 -6.27 -7.81 10.21
CA LEU A 133 -6.37 -9.17 10.73
C LEU A 133 -7.30 -9.23 11.94
N GLY A 134 -7.10 -8.36 12.94
CA GLY A 134 -7.97 -8.29 14.12
C GLY A 134 -9.42 -7.96 13.77
N ALA A 135 -9.65 -7.06 12.80
CA ALA A 135 -10.99 -6.72 12.35
C ALA A 135 -11.69 -7.91 11.67
N HIS A 136 -10.98 -8.70 10.87
CA HIS A 136 -11.53 -9.91 10.23
C HIS A 136 -11.83 -11.02 11.24
N PHE A 137 -11.06 -11.15 12.31
CA PHE A 137 -11.40 -12.06 13.41
C PHE A 137 -12.73 -11.70 14.11
N LEU A 138 -13.10 -10.41 14.10
CA LEU A 138 -14.35 -9.95 14.70
C LEU A 138 -15.55 -10.09 13.76
N VAL A 139 -15.34 -10.14 12.45
CA VAL A 139 -16.41 -10.06 11.45
C VAL A 139 -16.66 -11.41 10.73
N GLY A 140 -15.66 -12.30 10.67
CA GLY A 140 -15.74 -13.50 9.88
C GLY A 140 -15.00 -14.70 10.47
N GLU A 141 -15.16 -15.84 9.83
CA GLU A 141 -14.40 -17.05 10.10
C GLU A 141 -13.10 -17.03 9.29
N ILE A 142 -11.98 -17.33 9.95
CA ILE A 142 -10.66 -17.39 9.33
C ILE A 142 -10.20 -18.85 9.29
N ASP A 143 -9.96 -19.36 8.09
CA ASP A 143 -9.34 -20.68 7.92
C ASP A 143 -7.84 -20.62 8.29
N MET A 144 -7.53 -21.11 9.47
CA MET A 144 -6.17 -21.14 10.02
C MET A 144 -5.21 -21.98 9.19
N THR A 145 -5.71 -22.97 8.44
CA THR A 145 -4.88 -23.81 7.55
C THR A 145 -4.34 -22.98 6.40
N ILE A 146 -5.22 -22.20 5.76
CA ILE A 146 -4.84 -21.27 4.67
C ILE A 146 -3.88 -20.21 5.20
N VAL A 147 -4.16 -19.65 6.38
CA VAL A 147 -3.28 -18.65 7.00
C VAL A 147 -1.88 -19.21 7.25
N ALA A 148 -1.79 -20.41 7.84
CA ALA A 148 -0.50 -21.06 8.12
C ALA A 148 0.30 -21.31 6.83
N PHE A 149 -0.38 -21.79 5.77
CA PHE A 149 0.24 -22.02 4.45
C PHE A 149 0.77 -20.72 3.83
N LEU A 150 -0.05 -19.66 3.80
CA LEU A 150 0.34 -18.36 3.25
C LEU A 150 1.44 -17.68 4.07
N CYS A 151 1.38 -17.78 5.41
CA CYS A 151 2.42 -17.24 6.29
C CYS A 151 3.76 -17.94 6.08
N SER A 152 3.77 -19.27 5.95
CA SER A 152 5.01 -20.02 5.72
C SER A 152 5.65 -19.62 4.38
N GLY A 153 4.88 -19.51 3.31
CA GLY A 153 5.36 -19.01 2.00
C GLY A 153 5.89 -17.57 2.08
N SER A 154 5.18 -16.70 2.81
CA SER A 154 5.58 -15.30 2.99
C SER A 154 6.90 -15.16 3.75
N VAL A 155 7.11 -15.94 4.80
CA VAL A 155 8.37 -15.96 5.58
C VAL A 155 9.54 -16.40 4.69
N ILE A 156 9.37 -17.48 3.93
CA ILE A 156 10.38 -17.97 2.98
C ILE A 156 10.70 -16.87 1.95
N GLY A 157 9.66 -16.27 1.34
CA GLY A 157 9.81 -15.18 0.37
C GLY A 157 10.52 -13.94 0.94
N ALA A 158 10.19 -13.56 2.18
CA ALA A 158 10.80 -12.41 2.86
C ALA A 158 12.28 -12.62 3.17
N ILE A 159 12.72 -13.85 3.41
CA ILE A 159 14.12 -14.20 3.67
C ILE A 159 14.91 -14.35 2.37
N LEU A 160 14.35 -15.07 1.40
CA LEU A 160 15.05 -15.37 0.14
C LEU A 160 15.03 -14.21 -0.84
N GLY A 161 13.91 -13.46 -0.93
CA GLY A 161 13.72 -12.37 -1.88
C GLY A 161 14.84 -11.32 -1.84
N PRO A 162 15.14 -10.71 -0.69
CA PRO A 162 16.20 -9.72 -0.58
C PRO A 162 17.60 -10.28 -0.90
N ARG A 163 17.84 -11.56 -0.55
CA ARG A 163 19.13 -12.22 -0.84
C ARG A 163 19.37 -12.39 -2.35
N TYR A 164 18.35 -12.80 -3.09
CA TYR A 164 18.44 -12.93 -4.55
C TYR A 164 18.52 -11.56 -5.25
N LEU A 165 17.79 -10.57 -4.74
CA LEU A 165 17.77 -9.22 -5.32
C LEU A 165 19.00 -8.39 -4.97
N ALA A 166 19.75 -8.71 -3.91
CA ALA A 166 20.94 -7.97 -3.50
C ALA A 166 22.05 -7.92 -4.57
N GLY A 167 22.10 -8.90 -5.49
CA GLY A 167 23.05 -8.95 -6.61
C GLY A 167 22.61 -8.17 -7.87
N ILE A 168 21.36 -7.70 -7.92
CA ILE A 168 20.79 -7.06 -9.10
C ILE A 168 20.92 -5.54 -8.96
N LYS A 169 21.58 -4.87 -9.92
CA LYS A 169 21.64 -3.40 -10.00
C LYS A 169 20.27 -2.85 -10.39
N ILE A 170 19.43 -2.63 -9.40
CA ILE A 170 18.01 -2.24 -9.55
C ILE A 170 17.86 -0.89 -10.28
N GLU A 171 18.82 0.04 -10.14
CA GLU A 171 18.75 1.37 -10.77
C GLU A 171 18.59 1.35 -12.29
N LYS A 172 19.20 0.37 -12.97
CA LYS A 172 19.06 0.21 -14.43
C LYS A 172 17.77 -0.51 -14.85
N ALA A 173 17.22 -1.34 -13.95
CA ALA A 173 16.03 -2.16 -14.22
C ALA A 173 14.72 -1.53 -13.72
N GLU A 174 14.79 -0.42 -12.96
CA GLU A 174 13.61 0.15 -12.27
C GLU A 174 12.45 0.45 -13.23
N GLY A 175 12.71 1.00 -14.38
CA GLY A 175 11.69 1.29 -15.39
C GLY A 175 11.03 0.04 -15.97
N GLN A 176 11.82 -1.01 -16.23
CA GLN A 176 11.32 -2.28 -16.74
C GLN A 176 10.52 -3.03 -15.68
N VAL A 177 11.01 -3.09 -14.45
CA VAL A 177 10.31 -3.74 -13.33
C VAL A 177 8.95 -3.07 -13.07
N ARG A 178 8.91 -1.74 -13.08
CA ARG A 178 7.65 -0.99 -12.93
C ARG A 178 6.66 -1.27 -14.06
N PHE A 179 7.16 -1.33 -15.30
CA PHE A 179 6.33 -1.64 -16.47
C PHE A 179 5.72 -3.05 -16.38
N TRP A 180 6.54 -4.07 -16.10
CA TRP A 180 6.08 -5.45 -15.95
C TRP A 180 5.12 -5.63 -14.77
N TYR A 181 5.38 -4.92 -13.68
CA TYR A 181 4.47 -4.92 -12.53
C TYR A 181 3.11 -4.28 -12.89
N ALA A 182 3.12 -3.13 -13.54
CA ALA A 182 1.89 -2.46 -13.98
C ALA A 182 1.11 -3.33 -14.99
N LEU A 183 1.79 -3.94 -15.94
CA LEU A 183 1.20 -4.87 -16.90
C LEU A 183 0.57 -6.08 -16.19
N GLY A 184 1.30 -6.68 -15.27
CA GLY A 184 0.79 -7.79 -14.45
C GLY A 184 -0.45 -7.42 -13.66
N MET A 185 -0.48 -6.22 -13.05
CA MET A 185 -1.65 -5.71 -12.32
C MET A 185 -2.86 -5.48 -13.22
N VAL A 186 -2.66 -5.00 -14.46
CA VAL A 186 -3.74 -4.84 -15.44
C VAL A 186 -4.29 -6.20 -15.86
N VAL A 187 -3.42 -7.14 -16.23
CA VAL A 187 -3.82 -8.50 -16.62
C VAL A 187 -4.58 -9.18 -15.49
N PHE A 188 -4.04 -9.11 -14.27
CA PHE A 188 -4.68 -9.67 -13.09
C PHE A 188 -6.04 -9.00 -12.80
N GLY A 189 -6.12 -7.67 -12.93
CA GLY A 189 -7.37 -6.94 -12.76
C GLY A 189 -8.44 -7.34 -13.76
N ILE A 190 -8.07 -7.52 -15.05
CA ILE A 190 -8.99 -8.01 -16.09
C ILE A 190 -9.45 -9.43 -15.79
N LEU A 191 -8.52 -10.31 -15.40
CA LEU A 191 -8.86 -11.69 -15.03
C LEU A 191 -9.86 -11.74 -13.87
N MET A 192 -9.68 -10.90 -12.85
CA MET A 192 -10.60 -10.83 -11.71
C MET A 192 -12.00 -10.32 -12.08
N ILE A 193 -12.11 -9.48 -13.11
CA ILE A 193 -13.39 -8.95 -13.58
C ILE A 193 -14.11 -9.98 -14.48
N VAL A 194 -13.36 -10.65 -15.35
CA VAL A 194 -13.91 -11.54 -16.39
C VAL A 194 -14.18 -12.95 -15.85
N TRP A 195 -13.39 -13.40 -14.89
CA TRP A 195 -13.56 -14.75 -14.33
C TRP A 195 -14.88 -14.86 -13.57
N PRO A 196 -15.73 -15.87 -13.88
CA PRO A 196 -17.06 -16.04 -13.29
C PRO A 196 -17.04 -16.37 -11.80
#